data_83c46de1dfb3d13831c4d9f57d16799e
#
_entry.id   83c46de1dfb3d13831c4d9f57d16799e
#
_cell.length_a   1.000
_cell.length_b   1.000
_cell.length_c   1.000
_cell.angle_alpha   90.00
_cell.angle_beta   90.00
_cell.angle_gamma   90.00
#
_symmetry.space_group_name_H-M   'P 1'
#
loop_
_entity.id
_entity.type
_entity.pdbx_description
1 polymer ?
#
loop_
_entity_poly.entity_id
_entity_poly.type
_entity_poly.pdbx_seq_one_letter_code
_entity_poly.pdbx_strand_id
1 'polypeptide(L)' 'MGLDKLQENAVVRIIDDDDSMRKSWRFLIEGEGWATKCYSSALRFLEEDDRSVLGCAILDVRMPDMSGIELQRVMMLQK' A
#
# COMPACT_ATOMS: atom_id res chain seq x y z
N MET A 1 12.83 3.35 20.20
CA MET A 1 12.17 4.64 20.26
C MET A 1 11.62 5.07 18.92
N GLY A 2 12.39 5.62 18.01
CA GLY A 2 11.88 6.16 16.76
C GLY A 2 11.17 5.14 15.87
N LEU A 3 11.80 3.99 15.64
CA LEU A 3 11.25 2.97 14.75
C LEU A 3 9.98 2.35 15.31
N ASP A 4 9.95 2.11 16.62
CA ASP A 4 8.75 1.55 17.27
C ASP A 4 7.55 2.48 17.12
N LYS A 5 7.75 3.78 17.28
CA LYS A 5 6.67 4.74 17.11
C LYS A 5 6.20 4.83 15.66
N LEU A 6 7.10 4.73 14.72
CA LEU A 6 6.73 4.69 13.31
C LEU A 6 5.88 3.46 13.03
N GLN A 7 6.27 2.29 13.54
CA GLN A 7 5.51 1.07 13.34
C GLN A 7 4.12 1.11 13.97
N GLU A 8 3.96 1.81 15.09
CA GLU A 8 2.66 1.94 15.74
C GLU A 8 1.70 2.81 14.95
N ASN A 9 2.20 3.82 14.26
CA ASN A 9 1.36 4.85 13.65
C ASN A 9 1.36 4.84 12.14
N ALA A 10 2.10 3.93 11.52
CA ALA A 10 2.21 3.85 10.07
C ALA A 10 1.63 2.56 9.53
N VAL A 11 1.18 2.60 8.29
CA VAL A 11 0.68 1.42 7.60
C VAL A 11 1.40 1.27 6.27
N VAL A 12 1.70 0.03 5.90
CA VAL A 12 2.25 -0.28 4.58
C VAL A 12 1.10 -0.78 3.71
N ARG A 13 0.82 -0.07 2.65
CA ARG A 13 -0.25 -0.44 1.70
C ARG A 13 0.35 -1.31 0.61
N ILE A 14 -0.33 -2.42 0.34
CA ILE A 14 0.11 -3.39 -0.67
C ILE A 14 -0.95 -3.41 -1.75
N ILE A 15 -0.62 -2.92 -2.93
CA ILE A 15 -1.55 -2.80 -4.05
C ILE A 15 -1.07 -3.70 -5.18
N ASP A 16 -1.73 -4.83 -5.37
CA ASP A 16 -1.35 -5.84 -6.33
C ASP A 16 -2.60 -6.66 -6.66
N ASP A 17 -2.83 -6.95 -7.94
CA ASP A 17 -3.98 -7.72 -8.37
C ASP A 17 -3.80 -9.23 -8.14
N ASP A 18 -2.60 -9.69 -7.82
CA ASP A 18 -2.30 -11.09 -7.56
C ASP A 18 -2.45 -11.41 -6.07
N ASP A 19 -3.41 -12.26 -5.72
CA ASP A 19 -3.67 -12.65 -4.34
C ASP A 19 -2.45 -13.26 -3.65
N SER A 20 -1.73 -14.11 -4.37
CA SER A 20 -0.56 -14.79 -3.81
C SER A 20 0.54 -13.81 -3.48
N MET A 21 0.76 -12.85 -4.37
CA MET A 21 1.79 -11.82 -4.15
C MET A 21 1.41 -10.92 -2.99
N ARG A 22 0.12 -10.51 -2.89
CA ARG A 22 -0.32 -9.70 -1.75
C ARG A 22 -0.08 -10.43 -0.44
N LYS A 23 -0.43 -11.71 -0.38
CA LYS A 23 -0.24 -12.51 0.84
C LYS A 23 1.23 -12.65 1.20
N SER A 24 2.09 -12.84 0.21
CA SER A 24 3.52 -12.96 0.44
C SER A 24 4.11 -11.67 1.01
N TRP A 25 3.80 -10.54 0.39
CA TRP A 25 4.25 -9.24 0.87
C TRP A 25 3.73 -8.95 2.28
N ARG A 26 2.44 -9.24 2.50
CA ARG A 26 1.85 -9.03 3.81
C ARG A 26 2.57 -9.84 4.88
N PHE A 27 2.84 -11.10 4.60
CA PHE A 27 3.52 -11.99 5.54
C PHE A 27 4.89 -11.43 5.91
N LEU A 28 5.67 -11.03 4.91
CA LEU A 28 7.02 -10.51 5.14
C LEU A 28 7.00 -9.19 5.92
N ILE A 29 6.11 -8.30 5.57
CA ILE A 29 6.06 -6.97 6.16
C ILE A 29 5.51 -7.02 7.57
N GLU A 30 4.47 -7.80 7.81
CA GLU A 30 3.93 -7.97 9.17
C GLU A 30 4.91 -8.70 10.05
N GLY A 31 5.73 -9.59 9.48
CA GLY A 31 6.79 -10.26 10.21
C GLY A 31 7.84 -9.29 10.75
N GLU A 32 8.01 -8.13 10.11
CA GLU A 32 8.92 -7.09 10.56
C GLU A 32 8.27 -6.10 11.53
N GLY A 33 7.00 -6.30 11.88
CA GLY A 33 6.31 -5.48 12.86
C GLY A 33 5.49 -4.33 12.29
N TRP A 34 5.27 -4.30 10.99
CA TRP A 34 4.48 -3.25 10.34
C TRP A 34 3.03 -3.69 10.12
N ALA A 35 2.09 -2.78 10.35
CA ALA A 35 0.72 -3.00 9.97
C ALA A 35 0.58 -2.87 8.45
N THR A 36 -0.31 -3.65 7.85
CA THR A 36 -0.51 -3.62 6.41
C THR A 36 -1.97 -3.42 6.06
N LYS A 37 -2.20 -2.85 4.88
CA LYS A 37 -3.51 -2.83 4.23
C LYS A 37 -3.32 -3.27 2.80
N CYS A 38 -4.18 -4.18 2.34
CA CYS A 38 -4.07 -4.77 1.02
C CYS A 38 -5.22 -4.33 0.14
N TYR A 39 -4.90 -4.02 -1.09
CA TYR A 39 -5.89 -3.61 -2.10
C TYR A 39 -5.63 -4.41 -3.37
N SER A 40 -6.70 -4.92 -3.96
CA SER A 40 -6.59 -5.76 -5.16
C SER A 40 -6.44 -4.94 -6.44
N SER A 41 -6.63 -3.63 -6.37
CA SER A 41 -6.48 -2.75 -7.53
C SER A 41 -6.17 -1.33 -7.09
N ALA A 42 -5.65 -0.56 -8.03
CA ALA A 42 -5.37 0.86 -7.79
C ALA A 42 -6.66 1.64 -7.51
N LEU A 43 -7.74 1.32 -8.20
CA LEU A 43 -9.03 1.98 -7.97
C LEU A 43 -9.53 1.75 -6.56
N ARG A 44 -9.42 0.52 -6.07
CA ARG A 44 -9.80 0.20 -4.70
C ARG A 44 -8.99 0.99 -3.70
N PHE A 45 -7.68 1.07 -3.93
CA PHE A 45 -6.82 1.86 -3.07
C PHE A 45 -7.25 3.33 -3.04
N LEU A 46 -7.49 3.91 -4.21
CA LEU A 46 -7.89 5.32 -4.31
C LEU A 46 -9.22 5.60 -3.61
N GLU A 47 -10.16 4.65 -3.68
CA GLU A 47 -11.49 4.81 -3.08
C GLU A 47 -11.52 4.56 -1.58
N GLU A 48 -10.75 3.59 -1.10
CA GLU A 48 -10.91 3.07 0.26
C GLU A 48 -9.82 3.49 1.23
N ASP A 49 -8.66 3.88 0.73
CA ASP A 49 -7.53 4.16 1.61
C ASP A 49 -7.68 5.48 2.37
N ASP A 50 -7.28 5.46 3.62
CA ASP A 50 -7.22 6.66 4.44
C ASP A 50 -5.82 7.24 4.36
N ARG A 51 -5.67 8.27 3.55
CA ARG A 51 -4.36 8.90 3.32
C ARG A 51 -3.89 9.79 4.44
N SER A 52 -4.74 10.00 5.44
CA SER A 52 -4.30 10.70 6.64
C SER A 52 -3.38 9.82 7.49
N VAL A 53 -3.42 8.51 7.27
CA VAL A 53 -2.54 7.58 7.98
C VAL A 53 -1.18 7.53 7.29
N LEU A 54 -0.16 7.85 8.05
CA LEU A 54 1.22 7.87 7.56
C LEU A 54 1.65 6.47 7.10
N GLY A 55 2.51 6.42 6.11
CA GLY A 55 3.05 5.14 5.64
C GLY A 55 3.55 5.21 4.21
N CYS A 56 3.68 4.05 3.61
CA CYS A 56 4.13 3.94 2.23
C CYS A 56 3.28 2.91 1.51
N ALA A 57 3.54 2.74 0.22
CA ALA A 57 2.80 1.80 -0.61
C ALA A 57 3.74 0.99 -1.48
N ILE A 58 3.44 -0.30 -1.60
CA ILE A 58 4.10 -1.20 -2.54
C ILE A 58 3.13 -1.38 -3.70
N LEU A 59 3.57 -1.04 -4.90
CA LEU A 59 2.73 -1.00 -6.09
C LEU A 59 3.20 -2.00 -7.14
N ASP A 60 2.24 -2.75 -7.71
CA ASP A 60 2.50 -3.51 -8.92
C ASP A 60 2.25 -2.58 -10.12
N VAL A 61 3.25 -2.41 -10.97
CA VAL A 61 3.15 -1.50 -12.11
C VAL A 61 2.28 -2.05 -13.26
N ARG A 62 1.88 -3.30 -13.17
CA ARG A 62 1.13 -3.97 -14.23
C ARG A 62 -0.35 -4.22 -13.92
N MET A 63 -0.90 -3.48 -12.97
CA MET A 63 -2.31 -3.64 -12.63
C MET A 63 -3.21 -3.30 -13.81
N PRO A 64 -4.28 -4.09 -14.06
CA PRO A 64 -5.08 -3.93 -15.27
C PRO A 64 -5.87 -2.63 -15.37
N ASP A 65 -6.29 -2.07 -14.23
CA ASP A 65 -7.12 -0.86 -14.22
C ASP A 65 -6.29 0.42 -14.20
N MET A 66 -5.10 0.35 -13.63
CA MET A 66 -4.23 1.52 -13.50
C MET A 66 -2.84 1.04 -13.11
N SER A 67 -1.82 1.40 -13.85
CA SER A 67 -0.45 1.02 -13.52
C SER A 67 0.02 1.74 -12.26
N GLY A 68 1.05 1.20 -11.61
CA GLY A 68 1.65 1.85 -10.46
C GLY A 68 2.13 3.25 -10.77
N ILE A 69 2.64 3.46 -11.98
CA ILE A 69 3.12 4.79 -12.41
C ILE A 69 1.94 5.76 -12.54
N GLU A 70 0.84 5.32 -13.14
CA GLU A 70 -0.36 6.13 -13.26
C GLU A 70 -0.94 6.48 -11.89
N LEU A 71 -0.96 5.50 -10.98
CA LEU A 71 -1.43 5.72 -9.62
C LEU A 71 -0.60 6.79 -8.91
N GLN A 72 0.72 6.74 -9.05
CA GLN A 72 1.59 7.76 -8.45
C GLN A 72 1.25 9.14 -8.97
N ARG A 73 0.98 9.27 -10.27
CA ARG A 73 0.58 10.53 -10.86
C ARG A 73 -0.71 11.07 -10.25
N VAL A 74 -1.71 10.20 -10.12
CA VAL A 74 -3.00 10.58 -9.54
C VAL A 74 -2.81 11.05 -8.11
N MET A 75 -2.03 10.32 -7.33
CA MET A 75 -1.78 10.67 -5.94
C MET A 75 -1.06 12.02 -5.82
N MET A 76 -0.14 12.32 -6.71
CA MET A 76 0.53 13.63 -6.71
C MET A 76 -0.44 14.76 -6.98
N LEU A 77 -1.44 14.55 -7.83
CA LEU A 77 -2.44 15.56 -8.16
C LEU A 77 -3.47 15.76 -7.05
N GLN A 78 -3.60 14.80 -6.14
CA GLN A 78 -4.60 14.83 -5.08
C GLN A 78 -4.08 15.38 -3.76
N LYS A 79 -2.92 15.90 -3.75
CA LYS A 79 -2.34 16.45 -2.52
C LYS A 79 -3.20 17.49 -1.84
#